data_c88c817e62d0deb0541045ec98e3a666
#
_entry.id   c88c817e62d0deb0541045ec98e3a666
#
_cell.length_a   1.000
_cell.length_b   1.000
_cell.length_c   1.000
_cell.angle_alpha   90.00
_cell.angle_beta   90.00
_cell.angle_gamma   90.00
#
_symmetry.space_group_name_H-M   'P 1'
#
loop_
_entity.id
_entity.type
_entity.pdbx_description
1 polymer ?
#
loop_
_entity_poly.entity_id
_entity_poly.type
_entity_poly.pdbx_seq_one_letter_code
_entity_poly.pdbx_strand_id
1 'polypeptide(L)'
;MEDARVARVRELKTALAAAKERLVRVEDERDSLLAHFDLALVALHDFEQLGSEGRLHIIDGWNAILRHRNVSKLTSEDISKLKADYLAGLGIVPQDQSGKSADSLITNWIVFDGSEENSYQSGTYRVTYTGGTGPHRADRLILDYVHAARILGLDTSRIMVDTADKALAKKLDTFGAHVFSPNE
;
A
#
# COMPACT_ATOMS: atom_id res chain seq x y z
N MET A 1 8.13 17.65 56.05
CA MET A 1 6.88 17.08 55.44
C MET A 1 6.62 17.56 54.04
N GLU A 2 7.10 18.75 53.66
CA GLU A 2 6.93 19.31 52.30
C GLU A 2 7.75 18.53 51.23
N ASP A 3 8.98 18.12 51.56
CA ASP A 3 9.83 17.32 50.62
C ASP A 3 9.26 15.98 50.22
N ALA A 4 8.60 15.26 51.10
CA ALA A 4 8.01 13.94 50.78
C ALA A 4 6.82 14.06 49.80
N ARG A 5 6.04 15.16 49.92
CA ARG A 5 4.94 15.44 48.97
C ARG A 5 5.46 15.79 47.57
N VAL A 6 6.51 16.61 47.52
CA VAL A 6 7.16 16.98 46.23
C VAL A 6 7.78 15.78 45.54
N ALA A 7 8.47 14.92 46.30
CA ALA A 7 8.98 13.65 45.75
C ALA A 7 7.86 12.77 45.19
N ARG A 8 6.78 12.61 45.93
CA ARG A 8 5.64 11.79 45.47
C ARG A 8 4.95 12.35 44.23
N VAL A 9 4.81 13.68 44.12
CA VAL A 9 4.27 14.32 42.92
C VAL A 9 5.18 14.08 41.72
N ARG A 10 6.52 14.12 41.89
CA ARG A 10 7.48 13.84 40.83
C ARG A 10 7.39 12.39 40.36
N GLU A 11 7.33 11.42 41.27
CA GLU A 11 7.12 10.00 40.93
C GLU A 11 5.83 9.78 40.16
N LEU A 12 4.70 10.37 40.59
CA LEU A 12 3.43 10.25 39.90
C LEU A 12 3.45 10.86 38.50
N LYS A 13 4.14 12.01 38.33
CA LYS A 13 4.31 12.61 37.00
C LYS A 13 5.12 11.70 36.05
N THR A 14 6.21 11.10 36.55
CA THR A 14 7.02 10.15 35.78
C THR A 14 6.21 8.91 35.43
N ALA A 15 5.48 8.35 36.38
CA ALA A 15 4.61 7.19 36.10
C ALA A 15 3.49 7.50 35.10
N LEU A 16 2.90 8.69 35.18
CA LEU A 16 1.89 9.14 34.21
C LEU A 16 2.46 9.33 32.82
N ALA A 17 3.67 9.89 32.69
CA ALA A 17 4.35 10.04 31.42
C ALA A 17 4.63 8.66 30.77
N ALA A 18 5.17 7.71 31.54
CA ALA A 18 5.42 6.35 31.07
C ALA A 18 4.12 5.61 30.68
N ALA A 19 3.03 5.83 31.43
CA ALA A 19 1.73 5.26 31.07
C ALA A 19 1.17 5.84 29.77
N LYS A 20 1.31 7.13 29.53
CA LYS A 20 0.93 7.78 28.26
C LYS A 20 1.71 7.25 27.08
N GLU A 21 3.04 7.09 27.22
CA GLU A 21 3.88 6.51 26.15
C GLU A 21 3.46 5.07 25.82
N ARG A 22 3.12 4.27 26.85
CA ARG A 22 2.62 2.91 26.61
C ARG A 22 1.27 2.90 25.90
N LEU A 23 0.38 3.81 26.26
CA LEU A 23 -0.93 3.93 25.62
C LEU A 23 -0.78 4.24 24.13
N VAL A 24 0.04 5.25 23.77
CA VAL A 24 0.32 5.60 22.36
C VAL A 24 0.85 4.39 21.60
N ARG A 25 1.80 3.63 22.18
CA ARG A 25 2.34 2.44 21.53
C ARG A 25 1.27 1.35 21.29
N VAL A 26 0.40 1.12 22.26
CA VAL A 26 -0.69 0.13 22.12
C VAL A 26 -1.70 0.58 21.05
N GLU A 27 -1.98 1.88 20.97
CA GLU A 27 -2.84 2.44 19.93
C GLU A 27 -2.22 2.27 18.53
N ASP A 28 -0.91 2.55 18.37
CA ASP A 28 -0.19 2.35 17.12
C ASP A 28 -0.16 0.86 16.70
N GLU A 29 0.07 -0.05 17.66
CA GLU A 29 0.05 -1.49 17.41
C GLU A 29 -1.34 -1.96 16.98
N ARG A 30 -2.40 -1.48 17.64
CA ARG A 30 -3.80 -1.77 17.27
C ARG A 30 -4.08 -1.32 15.84
N ASP A 31 -3.73 -0.08 15.51
CA ASP A 31 -4.02 0.50 14.20
C ASP A 31 -3.23 -0.23 13.09
N SER A 32 -2.00 -0.64 13.38
CA SER A 32 -1.22 -1.49 12.48
C SER A 32 -1.88 -2.86 12.26
N LEU A 33 -2.40 -3.50 13.31
CA LEU A 33 -3.09 -4.78 13.20
C LEU A 33 -4.38 -4.67 12.41
N LEU A 34 -5.16 -3.60 12.60
CA LEU A 34 -6.38 -3.34 11.84
C LEU A 34 -6.07 -3.16 10.35
N ALA A 35 -5.05 -2.38 10.01
CA ALA A 35 -4.64 -2.20 8.62
C ALA A 35 -4.21 -3.52 7.96
N HIS A 36 -3.50 -4.39 8.67
CA HIS A 36 -3.14 -5.73 8.16
C HIS A 36 -4.37 -6.63 7.99
N PHE A 37 -5.33 -6.54 8.90
CA PHE A 37 -6.58 -7.29 8.80
C PHE A 37 -7.41 -6.85 7.58
N ASP A 38 -7.52 -5.54 7.36
CA ASP A 38 -8.22 -5.00 6.19
C ASP A 38 -7.57 -5.46 4.87
N LEU A 39 -6.23 -5.45 4.80
CA LEU A 39 -5.51 -5.99 3.63
C LEU A 39 -5.72 -7.49 3.44
N ALA A 40 -5.80 -8.25 4.53
CA ALA A 40 -6.10 -9.67 4.47
C ALA A 40 -7.50 -9.94 3.90
N LEU A 41 -8.50 -9.16 4.30
CA LEU A 41 -9.85 -9.25 3.74
C LEU A 41 -9.88 -8.88 2.25
N VAL A 42 -9.15 -7.83 1.85
CA VAL A 42 -9.01 -7.45 0.44
C VAL A 42 -8.37 -8.57 -0.36
N ALA A 43 -7.27 -9.17 0.14
CA ALA A 43 -6.59 -10.27 -0.54
C ALA A 43 -7.51 -11.50 -0.69
N LEU A 44 -8.23 -11.85 0.37
CA LEU A 44 -9.18 -12.95 0.32
C LEU A 44 -10.26 -12.73 -0.74
N HIS A 45 -10.88 -11.55 -0.73
CA HIS A 45 -11.89 -11.17 -1.71
C HIS A 45 -11.35 -11.21 -3.15
N ASP A 46 -10.16 -10.64 -3.39
CA ASP A 46 -9.52 -10.65 -4.71
C ASP A 46 -9.32 -12.09 -5.20
N PHE A 47 -8.81 -12.98 -4.35
CA PHE A 47 -8.57 -14.38 -4.72
C PHE A 47 -9.85 -15.18 -4.94
N GLU A 48 -10.91 -14.89 -4.17
CA GLU A 48 -12.23 -15.48 -4.41
C GLU A 48 -12.79 -15.07 -5.79
N GLN A 49 -12.67 -13.79 -6.14
CA GLN A 49 -13.11 -13.27 -7.45
C GLN A 49 -12.28 -13.85 -8.62
N LEU A 50 -10.97 -13.97 -8.43
CA LEU A 50 -10.06 -14.53 -9.45
C LEU A 50 -10.29 -16.02 -9.71
N GLY A 51 -10.97 -16.73 -8.81
CA GLY A 51 -11.16 -18.18 -8.90
C GLY A 51 -9.83 -18.94 -8.78
N SER A 52 -9.76 -20.18 -9.27
CA SER A 52 -8.59 -21.05 -9.08
C SER A 52 -7.39 -20.71 -9.98
N GLU A 53 -7.63 -20.12 -11.14
CA GLU A 53 -6.59 -19.93 -12.17
C GLU A 53 -6.26 -18.45 -12.48
N GLY A 54 -7.09 -17.52 -12.00
CA GLY A 54 -6.89 -16.11 -12.22
C GLY A 54 -5.62 -15.60 -11.51
N ARG A 55 -5.02 -14.56 -12.07
CA ARG A 55 -3.81 -13.92 -11.54
C ARG A 55 -4.08 -12.45 -11.26
N LEU A 56 -3.47 -11.93 -10.20
CA LEU A 56 -3.45 -10.52 -9.88
C LEU A 56 -2.12 -9.91 -10.32
N HIS A 57 -2.18 -8.92 -11.18
CA HIS A 57 -1.00 -8.15 -11.59
C HIS A 57 -0.97 -6.84 -10.81
N ILE A 58 0.01 -6.68 -9.94
CA ILE A 58 0.25 -5.47 -9.16
C ILE A 58 1.35 -4.65 -9.84
N ILE A 59 1.07 -3.39 -10.09
CA ILE A 59 1.96 -2.48 -10.79
C ILE A 59 2.38 -1.37 -9.84
N ASP A 60 3.67 -1.26 -9.57
CA ASP A 60 4.26 -0.09 -8.95
C ASP A 60 4.19 1.07 -9.95
N GLY A 61 3.23 1.96 -9.74
CA GLY A 61 2.87 2.96 -10.73
C GLY A 61 3.99 3.95 -11.03
N TRP A 62 4.83 4.31 -10.04
CA TRP A 62 5.97 5.17 -10.28
C TRP A 62 7.05 4.48 -11.08
N ASN A 63 7.41 3.27 -10.73
CA ASN A 63 8.38 2.49 -11.48
C ASN A 63 7.92 2.28 -12.92
N ALA A 64 6.62 2.02 -13.14
CA ALA A 64 6.07 1.88 -14.48
C ALA A 64 6.17 3.18 -15.31
N ILE A 65 5.86 4.35 -14.71
CA ILE A 65 5.95 5.64 -15.39
C ILE A 65 7.41 6.02 -15.72
N LEU A 66 8.34 5.80 -14.78
CA LEU A 66 9.71 6.28 -14.87
C LEU A 66 10.63 5.35 -15.68
N ARG A 67 10.20 4.11 -15.93
CA ARG A 67 10.97 3.06 -16.61
C ARG A 67 11.65 3.51 -17.90
N HIS A 68 11.02 4.38 -18.65
CA HIS A 68 11.49 4.85 -19.97
C HIS A 68 11.83 6.34 -20.01
N ARG A 69 11.96 6.98 -18.84
CA ARG A 69 12.14 8.42 -18.75
C ARG A 69 13.33 8.75 -17.86
N ASN A 70 14.28 9.46 -18.43
CA ASN A 70 15.38 10.05 -17.64
C ASN A 70 14.88 11.34 -17.00
N VAL A 71 14.40 11.28 -15.76
CA VAL A 71 13.73 12.39 -15.10
C VAL A 71 14.57 12.88 -13.94
N SER A 72 15.30 13.98 -14.13
CA SER A 72 16.18 14.52 -13.11
C SER A 72 15.51 15.53 -12.15
N LYS A 73 14.41 16.16 -12.54
CA LYS A 73 13.63 17.10 -11.70
C LYS A 73 12.19 17.17 -12.21
N LEU A 74 11.24 16.72 -11.42
CA LEU A 74 9.81 16.84 -11.67
C LEU A 74 9.19 17.83 -10.70
N THR A 75 8.34 18.74 -11.21
CA THR A 75 7.43 19.51 -10.38
C THR A 75 6.23 18.67 -9.98
N SER A 76 5.45 19.14 -9.00
CA SER A 76 4.20 18.45 -8.60
C SER A 76 3.19 18.40 -9.76
N GLU A 77 3.20 19.39 -10.63
CA GLU A 77 2.34 19.45 -11.82
C GLU A 77 2.76 18.41 -12.86
N ASP A 78 4.08 18.28 -13.12
CA ASP A 78 4.62 17.25 -14.01
C ASP A 78 4.25 15.85 -13.51
N ILE A 79 4.37 15.61 -12.20
CA ILE A 79 4.00 14.36 -11.53
C ILE A 79 2.52 14.04 -11.79
N SER A 80 1.63 14.99 -11.55
CA SER A 80 0.19 14.80 -11.73
C SER A 80 -0.16 14.51 -13.18
N LYS A 81 0.45 15.25 -14.11
CA LYS A 81 0.29 15.04 -15.55
C LYS A 81 0.78 13.65 -16.00
N LEU A 82 1.96 13.24 -15.55
CA LEU A 82 2.52 11.93 -15.89
C LEU A 82 1.64 10.78 -15.43
N LYS A 83 1.06 10.87 -14.22
CA LYS A 83 0.09 9.88 -13.73
C LYS A 83 -1.16 9.85 -14.60
N ALA A 84 -1.72 11.02 -14.90
CA ALA A 84 -2.91 11.12 -15.74
C ALA A 84 -2.67 10.56 -17.16
N ASP A 85 -1.56 10.91 -17.79
CA ASP A 85 -1.18 10.42 -19.12
C ASP A 85 -0.98 8.90 -19.13
N TYR A 86 -0.34 8.35 -18.07
CA TYR A 86 -0.13 6.91 -17.93
C TYR A 86 -1.47 6.17 -17.79
N LEU A 87 -2.35 6.63 -16.90
CA LEU A 87 -3.67 6.03 -16.71
C LEU A 87 -4.54 6.14 -17.96
N ALA A 88 -4.53 7.30 -18.62
CA ALA A 88 -5.24 7.50 -19.89
C ALA A 88 -4.75 6.55 -20.99
N GLY A 89 -3.43 6.31 -21.06
CA GLY A 89 -2.82 5.35 -21.98
C GLY A 89 -3.28 3.91 -21.76
N LEU A 90 -3.69 3.57 -20.54
CA LEU A 90 -4.29 2.29 -20.18
C LEU A 90 -5.83 2.26 -20.35
N GLY A 91 -6.43 3.37 -20.81
CA GLY A 91 -7.89 3.51 -20.89
C GLY A 91 -8.58 3.68 -19.54
N ILE A 92 -7.81 4.00 -18.49
CA ILE A 92 -8.34 4.22 -17.14
C ILE A 92 -8.80 5.66 -17.04
N VAL A 93 -10.08 5.86 -16.85
CA VAL A 93 -10.68 7.18 -16.59
C VAL A 93 -10.91 7.30 -15.10
N PRO A 94 -10.37 8.33 -14.42
CA PRO A 94 -10.74 8.62 -13.05
C PRO A 94 -12.26 8.77 -12.98
N GLN A 95 -12.94 7.85 -12.33
CA GLN A 95 -14.38 7.99 -12.15
C GLN A 95 -14.63 9.12 -11.16
N ASP A 96 -15.42 10.07 -11.61
CA ASP A 96 -16.21 10.92 -10.71
C ASP A 96 -16.97 9.98 -9.77
N GLN A 97 -17.03 10.26 -8.48
CA GLN A 97 -17.49 9.38 -7.39
C GLN A 97 -18.96 8.94 -7.49
N SER A 98 -19.53 8.93 -8.66
CA SER A 98 -20.91 8.51 -8.94
C SER A 98 -21.03 6.99 -9.04
N GLY A 99 -20.60 6.28 -8.00
CA GLY A 99 -21.29 5.10 -7.46
C GLY A 99 -21.71 3.95 -8.36
N LYS A 100 -21.08 3.70 -9.49
CA LYS A 100 -21.24 2.42 -10.20
C LYS A 100 -19.94 1.65 -10.10
N SER A 101 -19.80 0.90 -9.01
CA SER A 101 -18.96 -0.29 -8.99
C SER A 101 -19.41 -1.17 -10.16
N ALA A 102 -18.62 -1.22 -11.20
CA ALA A 102 -18.78 -2.29 -12.15
C ALA A 102 -18.39 -3.57 -11.40
N ASP A 103 -19.24 -4.59 -11.41
CA ASP A 103 -18.94 -5.96 -10.93
C ASP A 103 -17.86 -6.64 -11.79
N SER A 104 -16.87 -5.87 -12.20
CA SER A 104 -15.78 -6.33 -13.04
C SER A 104 -14.69 -6.91 -12.17
N LEU A 105 -14.26 -8.11 -12.51
CA LEU A 105 -13.13 -8.78 -11.89
C LEU A 105 -11.88 -7.90 -11.93
N ILE A 106 -11.28 -7.62 -10.77
CA ILE A 106 -9.99 -6.91 -10.69
C ILE A 106 -8.88 -7.91 -11.00
N THR A 107 -8.17 -7.67 -12.09
CA THR A 107 -6.99 -8.44 -12.49
C THR A 107 -5.70 -7.62 -12.46
N ASN A 108 -5.83 -6.30 -12.37
CA ASN A 108 -4.71 -5.36 -12.34
C ASN A 108 -4.88 -4.36 -11.19
N TRP A 109 -3.84 -4.15 -10.42
CA TRP A 109 -3.81 -3.18 -9.34
C TRP A 109 -2.62 -2.25 -9.49
N ILE A 110 -2.88 -0.96 -9.73
CA ILE A 110 -1.84 0.07 -9.85
C ILE A 110 -1.77 0.81 -8.51
N VAL A 111 -0.58 0.87 -7.94
CA VAL A 111 -0.32 1.53 -6.66
C VAL A 111 0.60 2.71 -6.85
N PHE A 112 0.18 3.88 -6.40
CA PHE A 112 0.96 5.10 -6.42
C PHE A 112 1.20 5.66 -5.02
N ASP A 113 2.36 6.21 -4.78
CA ASP A 113 2.53 7.17 -3.69
C ASP A 113 1.71 8.43 -3.98
N GLY A 114 0.98 8.90 -2.99
CA GLY A 114 0.14 10.10 -3.08
C GLY A 114 0.05 10.82 -1.75
N SER A 115 -0.31 12.11 -1.75
CA SER A 115 -0.56 12.89 -0.54
C SER A 115 -1.92 12.58 0.10
N GLU A 116 -2.90 12.21 -0.73
CA GLU A 116 -4.25 11.85 -0.31
C GLU A 116 -4.49 10.39 -0.59
N GLU A 117 -5.09 9.71 0.39
CA GLU A 117 -5.49 8.32 0.24
C GLU A 117 -6.76 8.26 -0.61
N ASN A 118 -6.68 7.47 -1.68
CA ASN A 118 -7.81 7.25 -2.57
C ASN A 118 -7.66 5.90 -3.27
N SER A 119 -8.79 5.22 -3.50
CA SER A 119 -8.82 4.00 -4.30
C SER A 119 -10.10 3.97 -5.13
N TYR A 120 -9.97 3.61 -6.41
CA TYR A 120 -11.11 3.46 -7.30
C TYR A 120 -10.88 2.31 -8.29
N GLN A 121 -11.97 1.83 -8.88
CA GLN A 121 -11.96 0.80 -9.91
C GLN A 121 -12.35 1.38 -11.27
N SER A 122 -11.66 0.97 -12.32
CA SER A 122 -11.98 1.27 -13.71
C SER A 122 -11.79 0.01 -14.56
N GLY A 123 -12.89 -0.61 -14.97
CA GLY A 123 -12.87 -1.92 -15.62
C GLY A 123 -12.18 -2.97 -14.75
N THR A 124 -11.16 -3.64 -15.27
CA THR A 124 -10.36 -4.66 -14.57
C THR A 124 -9.22 -4.07 -13.73
N TYR A 125 -9.11 -2.75 -13.67
CA TYR A 125 -8.07 -2.05 -12.93
C TYR A 125 -8.59 -1.52 -11.60
N ARG A 126 -7.85 -1.75 -10.53
CA ARG A 126 -7.90 -0.98 -9.28
C ARG A 126 -6.74 0.00 -9.27
N VAL A 127 -6.99 1.25 -8.96
CA VAL A 127 -5.95 2.28 -8.79
C VAL A 127 -5.99 2.76 -7.36
N THR A 128 -4.87 2.70 -6.66
CA THR A 128 -4.75 3.13 -5.26
C THR A 128 -3.65 4.17 -5.12
N TYR A 129 -3.96 5.26 -4.45
CA TYR A 129 -3.03 6.26 -3.94
C TYR A 129 -2.89 6.06 -2.44
N THR A 130 -1.67 5.88 -1.94
CA THR A 130 -1.44 5.44 -0.55
C THR A 130 -1.68 6.52 0.50
N GLY A 131 -1.85 7.77 0.09
CA GLY A 131 -2.00 8.90 1.01
C GLY A 131 -0.74 9.21 1.83
N GLY A 132 -0.79 10.28 2.62
CA GLY A 132 0.21 10.68 3.62
C GLY A 132 1.55 11.19 3.05
N THR A 133 2.50 11.42 3.96
CA THR A 133 3.83 11.96 3.65
C THR A 133 4.90 10.90 3.88
N GLY A 134 5.84 10.77 2.95
CA GLY A 134 6.97 9.85 3.05
C GLY A 134 7.15 8.99 1.80
N PRO A 135 8.38 8.55 1.53
CA PRO A 135 8.71 7.69 0.41
C PRO A 135 8.30 6.23 0.67
N HIS A 136 8.24 5.43 -0.38
CA HIS A 136 8.09 3.96 -0.34
C HIS A 136 6.78 3.46 0.30
N ARG A 137 5.71 4.23 0.26
CA ARG A 137 4.42 3.80 0.81
C ARG A 137 3.71 2.82 -0.12
N ALA A 138 3.85 3.04 -1.43
CA ALA A 138 3.39 2.10 -2.43
C ALA A 138 4.10 0.75 -2.27
N ASP A 139 5.43 0.75 -2.14
CA ASP A 139 6.23 -0.45 -1.90
C ASP A 139 5.76 -1.20 -0.65
N ARG A 140 5.52 -0.46 0.44
CA ARG A 140 5.04 -1.03 1.69
C ARG A 140 3.65 -1.65 1.54
N LEU A 141 2.71 -0.94 0.92
CA LEU A 141 1.37 -1.45 0.69
C LEU A 141 1.37 -2.73 -0.14
N ILE A 142 2.18 -2.78 -1.22
CA ILE A 142 2.35 -3.96 -2.06
C ILE A 142 2.90 -5.13 -1.24
N LEU A 143 3.95 -4.87 -0.45
CA LEU A 143 4.60 -5.89 0.38
C LEU A 143 3.63 -6.43 1.44
N ASP A 144 2.92 -5.54 2.14
CA ASP A 144 1.97 -5.90 3.20
C ASP A 144 0.79 -6.72 2.64
N TYR A 145 0.31 -6.40 1.44
CA TYR A 145 -0.72 -7.18 0.75
C TYR A 145 -0.25 -8.61 0.43
N VAL A 146 0.92 -8.75 -0.18
CA VAL A 146 1.47 -10.07 -0.53
C VAL A 146 1.75 -10.90 0.74
N HIS A 147 2.23 -10.25 1.80
CA HIS A 147 2.44 -10.87 3.09
C HIS A 147 1.12 -11.33 3.72
N ALA A 148 0.07 -10.51 3.68
CA ALA A 148 -1.27 -10.85 4.15
C ALA A 148 -1.85 -12.06 3.39
N ALA A 149 -1.73 -12.08 2.06
CA ALA A 149 -2.14 -13.19 1.23
C ALA A 149 -1.43 -14.50 1.65
N ARG A 150 -0.11 -14.42 1.89
CA ARG A 150 0.69 -15.56 2.36
C ARG A 150 0.24 -16.07 3.74
N ILE A 151 -0.01 -15.16 4.70
CA ILE A 151 -0.49 -15.53 6.05
C ILE A 151 -1.82 -16.27 5.97
N LEU A 152 -2.70 -15.87 5.06
CA LEU A 152 -3.99 -16.54 4.80
C LEU A 152 -3.83 -17.88 4.07
N GLY A 153 -2.62 -18.28 3.69
CA GLY A 153 -2.38 -19.51 2.93
C GLY A 153 -2.83 -19.43 1.47
N LEU A 154 -3.03 -18.22 0.93
CA LEU A 154 -3.36 -18.02 -0.48
C LEU A 154 -2.14 -18.31 -1.36
N ASP A 155 -2.38 -18.76 -2.58
CA ASP A 155 -1.31 -19.05 -3.54
C ASP A 155 -0.68 -17.76 -4.09
N THR A 156 0.34 -17.27 -3.39
CA THR A 156 1.05 -16.04 -3.76
C THR A 156 1.79 -16.12 -5.10
N SER A 157 2.01 -17.31 -5.66
CA SER A 157 2.56 -17.46 -7.02
C SER A 157 1.63 -16.92 -8.11
N ARG A 158 0.38 -16.67 -7.77
CA ARG A 158 -0.61 -16.04 -8.64
C ARG A 158 -0.56 -14.50 -8.60
N ILE A 159 0.26 -13.94 -7.72
CA ILE A 159 0.51 -12.49 -7.65
C ILE A 159 1.75 -12.19 -8.49
N MET A 160 1.57 -11.34 -9.48
CA MET A 160 2.61 -10.85 -10.37
C MET A 160 2.87 -9.39 -10.05
N VAL A 161 4.10 -9.02 -9.69
CA VAL A 161 4.44 -7.64 -9.32
C VAL A 161 5.42 -7.04 -10.33
N ASP A 162 5.04 -5.92 -10.91
CA ASP A 162 5.88 -5.13 -11.81
C ASP A 162 6.53 -3.98 -11.04
N THR A 163 7.82 -4.13 -10.73
CA THR A 163 8.63 -3.11 -10.05
C THR A 163 10.07 -3.14 -10.50
N ALA A 164 10.72 -1.98 -10.55
CA ALA A 164 12.16 -1.84 -10.76
C ALA A 164 12.95 -1.75 -9.45
N ASP A 165 12.27 -1.68 -8.31
CA ASP A 165 12.93 -1.66 -6.98
C ASP A 165 13.42 -3.06 -6.61
N LYS A 166 14.75 -3.24 -6.66
CA LYS A 166 15.42 -4.51 -6.36
C LYS A 166 15.23 -4.95 -4.90
N ALA A 167 15.09 -4.00 -3.96
CA ALA A 167 14.89 -4.33 -2.55
C ALA A 167 13.48 -4.84 -2.30
N LEU A 168 12.48 -4.21 -2.92
CA LEU A 168 11.11 -4.69 -2.93
C LEU A 168 11.00 -6.05 -3.63
N ALA A 169 11.57 -6.18 -4.82
CA ALA A 169 11.57 -7.42 -5.61
C ALA A 169 12.09 -8.61 -4.79
N LYS A 170 13.24 -8.45 -4.13
CA LYS A 170 13.83 -9.49 -3.28
C LYS A 170 12.92 -9.91 -2.13
N LYS A 171 12.22 -8.98 -1.50
CA LYS A 171 11.29 -9.28 -0.40
C LYS A 171 10.06 -10.03 -0.93
N LEU A 172 9.49 -9.59 -2.04
CA LEU A 172 8.33 -10.22 -2.66
C LEU A 172 8.61 -11.67 -3.08
N ASP A 173 9.79 -11.93 -3.64
CA ASP A 173 10.24 -13.28 -3.98
C ASP A 173 10.28 -14.20 -2.74
N THR A 174 10.71 -13.71 -1.57
CA THR A 174 10.67 -14.49 -0.31
C THR A 174 9.25 -14.84 0.14
N PHE A 175 8.25 -14.10 -0.34
CA PHE A 175 6.84 -14.37 -0.08
C PHE A 175 6.18 -15.22 -1.17
N GLY A 176 6.92 -15.57 -2.23
CA GLY A 176 6.47 -16.43 -3.30
C GLY A 176 5.72 -15.72 -4.44
N ALA A 177 5.69 -14.40 -4.46
CA ALA A 177 5.14 -13.64 -5.58
C ALA A 177 6.11 -13.64 -6.77
N HIS A 178 5.58 -13.64 -7.99
CA HIS A 178 6.39 -13.47 -9.19
C HIS A 178 6.68 -11.99 -9.44
N VAL A 179 7.96 -11.65 -9.57
CA VAL A 179 8.39 -10.27 -9.85
C VAL A 179 8.88 -10.15 -11.28
N PHE A 180 8.33 -9.18 -11.98
CA PHE A 180 8.84 -8.77 -13.29
C PHE A 180 9.75 -7.56 -13.11
N SER A 181 11.04 -7.74 -13.35
CA SER A 181 11.98 -6.63 -13.47
C SER A 181 12.20 -6.35 -14.96
N PRO A 182 12.00 -5.12 -15.42
CA PRO A 182 12.09 -4.78 -16.85
C PRO A 182 13.50 -4.81 -17.43
N ASN A 183 14.48 -5.21 -16.64
CA ASN A 183 15.91 -5.24 -17.02
C ASN A 183 16.48 -6.67 -17.14
N GLU A 184 15.64 -7.67 -17.23
CA GLU A 184 16.03 -9.05 -17.57
C GLU A 184 15.61 -9.46 -18.97
#